data_10887e204576e2941ff382711d0a636d
#
_entry.id   10887e204576e2941ff382711d0a636d
#
_cell.length_a   1.000
_cell.length_b   1.000
_cell.length_c   1.000
_cell.angle_alpha   90.00
_cell.angle_beta   90.00
_cell.angle_gamma   90.00
#
_symmetry.space_group_name_H-M   'P 1'
#
loop_
_entity.id
_entity.type
_entity.pdbx_description
1 polymer ?
#
loop_
_entity_poly.entity_id
_entity_poly.type
_entity_poly.pdbx_seq_one_letter_code
_entity_poly.pdbx_strand_id
1 'polypeptide(L)'
;KNRLQVSGVATKLTDLTGNLNFRGGNLTTNDLSIEIEGERFKLNGQYKLAGATRDGNFSLKGTTTAQYWLNLAAKLTERPPPTEQWLDRISGKSQWTLGVKLHDKDPTQLSLTSSLAGISVELPAMFAKSRRSESPFSASIALHPDAPLQLGYGEFARAAIALPSTAEAVAGISAVLGDGDVPPLAMGRWRIKGYVPRFDVSELHSVHSDQLGT
;
A
#
# COMPACT_ATOMS: atom_id res chain seq x y z
N LYS A 1 25.04 -16.05 0.80
CA LYS A 1 23.83 -15.19 0.70
C LYS A 1 23.29 -15.34 -0.71
N ASN A 2 22.09 -15.89 -0.83
CA ASN A 2 21.41 -16.04 -2.10
C ASN A 2 20.76 -14.71 -2.46
N ARG A 3 20.87 -14.29 -3.72
CA ARG A 3 20.21 -13.09 -4.26
C ARG A 3 19.33 -13.49 -5.43
N LEU A 4 18.10 -13.03 -5.44
CA LEU A 4 17.21 -13.16 -6.57
C LEU A 4 16.87 -11.75 -7.08
N GLN A 5 17.11 -11.52 -8.34
CA GLN A 5 16.68 -10.29 -9.01
C GLN A 5 15.51 -10.64 -9.91
N VAL A 6 14.36 -10.01 -9.67
CA VAL A 6 13.18 -10.18 -10.51
C VAL A 6 13.20 -9.07 -11.54
N SER A 7 13.22 -9.44 -12.82
CA SER A 7 13.19 -8.46 -13.93
C SER A 7 11.93 -7.60 -13.83
N GLY A 8 12.10 -6.28 -13.93
CA GLY A 8 10.99 -5.31 -13.81
C GLY A 8 10.63 -4.88 -12.39
N VAL A 9 11.35 -5.39 -11.36
CA VAL A 9 11.19 -4.93 -9.97
C VAL A 9 12.51 -4.28 -9.53
N ALA A 10 12.45 -3.00 -9.21
CA ALA A 10 13.62 -2.21 -8.77
C ALA A 10 14.18 -2.66 -7.41
N THR A 11 13.55 -3.60 -6.75
CA THR A 11 13.86 -4.06 -5.39
C THR A 11 14.60 -5.38 -5.40
N LYS A 12 15.69 -5.46 -4.63
CA LYS A 12 16.49 -6.69 -4.48
C LYS A 12 15.89 -7.56 -3.39
N LEU A 13 15.67 -8.84 -3.72
CA LEU A 13 15.33 -9.88 -2.76
C LEU A 13 16.64 -10.49 -2.24
N THR A 14 16.84 -10.47 -0.93
CA THR A 14 18.03 -11.01 -0.27
C THR A 14 17.65 -12.05 0.78
N ASP A 15 18.65 -12.81 1.25
CA ASP A 15 18.54 -13.79 2.33
C ASP A 15 17.35 -14.79 2.16
N LEU A 16 17.22 -15.34 0.95
CA LEU A 16 16.20 -16.34 0.65
C LEU A 16 16.51 -17.64 1.41
N THR A 17 15.56 -18.08 2.24
CA THR A 17 15.66 -19.32 3.02
C THR A 17 14.33 -20.05 3.03
N GLY A 18 14.33 -21.32 2.64
CA GLY A 18 13.12 -22.17 2.56
C GLY A 18 13.08 -23.00 1.29
N ASN A 19 11.91 -23.54 0.98
CA ASN A 19 11.72 -24.44 -0.13
C ASN A 19 11.00 -23.77 -1.29
N LEU A 20 11.59 -23.90 -2.48
CA LEU A 20 11.01 -23.51 -3.74
C LEU A 20 10.88 -24.76 -4.59
N ASN A 21 9.65 -25.17 -4.88
CA ASN A 21 9.38 -26.37 -5.62
C ASN A 21 9.04 -26.04 -7.07
N PHE A 22 9.73 -26.70 -7.98
CA PHE A 22 9.48 -26.57 -9.41
C PHE A 22 9.09 -27.94 -9.97
N ARG A 23 7.84 -28.09 -10.44
CA ARG A 23 7.35 -29.35 -10.96
C ARG A 23 6.35 -29.12 -12.09
N GLY A 24 6.59 -29.76 -13.24
CA GLY A 24 5.67 -29.71 -14.37
C GLY A 24 5.33 -28.31 -14.88
N GLY A 25 6.32 -27.38 -14.85
CA GLY A 25 6.10 -26.00 -15.24
C GLY A 25 5.34 -25.16 -14.19
N ASN A 26 5.15 -25.68 -12.98
CA ASN A 26 4.60 -24.93 -11.86
C ASN A 26 5.69 -24.63 -10.84
N LEU A 27 5.75 -23.39 -10.39
CA LEU A 27 6.57 -22.93 -9.28
C LEU A 27 5.67 -22.76 -8.05
N THR A 28 6.03 -23.39 -6.94
CA THR A 28 5.29 -23.25 -5.68
C THR A 28 6.24 -23.02 -4.52
N THR A 29 5.82 -22.18 -3.58
CA THR A 29 6.54 -22.00 -2.32
C THR A 29 5.56 -21.84 -1.17
N ASN A 30 5.91 -22.46 -0.04
CA ASN A 30 5.21 -22.31 1.22
C ASN A 30 6.24 -21.89 2.26
N ASP A 31 6.05 -20.74 2.88
CA ASP A 31 6.87 -20.22 3.98
C ASP A 31 8.34 -19.93 3.61
N LEU A 32 8.59 -19.49 2.35
CA LEU A 32 9.91 -19.00 1.96
C LEU A 32 10.19 -17.69 2.70
N SER A 33 11.27 -17.64 3.47
CA SER A 33 11.73 -16.40 4.11
C SER A 33 12.54 -15.59 3.11
N ILE A 34 12.21 -14.32 2.98
CA ILE A 34 12.91 -13.37 2.12
C ILE A 34 13.12 -12.06 2.89
N GLU A 35 14.16 -11.33 2.51
CA GLU A 35 14.41 -9.98 3.00
C GLU A 35 14.25 -8.98 1.85
N ILE A 36 13.48 -7.91 2.09
CA ILE A 36 13.23 -6.82 1.16
C ILE A 36 13.55 -5.52 1.90
N GLU A 37 14.52 -4.74 1.40
CA GLU A 37 14.93 -3.47 2.00
C GLU A 37 15.14 -3.55 3.51
N GLY A 38 15.78 -4.66 3.99
CA GLY A 38 16.11 -4.87 5.40
C GLY A 38 15.01 -5.45 6.28
N GLU A 39 13.79 -5.60 5.77
CA GLU A 39 12.68 -6.20 6.52
C GLU A 39 12.39 -7.62 6.02
N ARG A 40 12.02 -8.52 6.94
CA ARG A 40 11.77 -9.93 6.65
C ARG A 40 10.31 -10.21 6.39
N PHE A 41 10.08 -11.03 5.36
CA PHE A 41 8.76 -11.49 4.96
C PHE A 41 8.73 -13.00 4.77
N LYS A 42 7.54 -13.56 4.95
CA LYS A 42 7.18 -14.92 4.56
C LYS A 42 6.44 -14.87 3.25
N LEU A 43 7.01 -15.51 2.24
CA LEU A 43 6.43 -15.61 0.90
C LEU A 43 5.77 -16.96 0.73
N ASN A 44 4.50 -16.94 0.37
CA ASN A 44 3.72 -18.08 -0.07
C ASN A 44 3.19 -17.80 -1.48
N GLY A 45 3.10 -18.82 -2.30
CA GLY A 45 2.52 -18.59 -3.62
C GLY A 45 2.79 -19.68 -4.61
N GLN A 46 2.19 -19.47 -5.78
CA GLN A 46 2.33 -20.35 -6.93
C GLN A 46 2.40 -19.54 -8.21
N TYR A 47 3.09 -20.08 -9.21
CA TYR A 47 3.16 -19.52 -10.55
C TYR A 47 3.16 -20.64 -11.58
N LYS A 48 2.28 -20.56 -12.57
CA LYS A 48 2.21 -21.49 -13.70
C LYS A 48 3.05 -20.95 -14.86
N LEU A 49 4.08 -21.71 -15.25
CA LEU A 49 4.97 -21.39 -16.36
C LEU A 49 4.62 -22.16 -17.64
N ALA A 50 3.87 -23.27 -17.52
CA ALA A 50 3.50 -24.13 -18.62
C ALA A 50 2.03 -23.95 -18.99
N GLY A 51 1.76 -23.87 -20.31
CA GLY A 51 0.41 -23.73 -20.85
C GLY A 51 0.22 -22.44 -21.63
N ALA A 52 -1.02 -22.21 -22.08
CA ALA A 52 -1.39 -21.02 -22.86
C ALA A 52 -1.53 -19.77 -22.02
N THR A 53 -1.58 -19.89 -20.70
CA THR A 53 -1.75 -18.77 -19.77
C THR A 53 -0.70 -18.84 -18.66
N ARG A 54 -0.12 -17.68 -18.33
CA ARG A 54 0.83 -17.51 -17.23
C ARG A 54 0.08 -16.88 -16.07
N ASP A 55 -0.18 -17.64 -15.03
CA ASP A 55 -0.91 -17.17 -13.87
C ASP A 55 -0.07 -17.34 -12.60
N GLY A 56 -0.06 -16.34 -11.75
CA GLY A 56 0.63 -16.37 -10.47
C GLY A 56 -0.15 -15.68 -9.36
N ASN A 57 -0.05 -16.25 -8.19
CA ASN A 57 -0.63 -15.66 -6.99
C ASN A 57 0.38 -15.80 -5.84
N PHE A 58 0.83 -14.67 -5.31
CA PHE A 58 1.80 -14.62 -4.23
C PHE A 58 1.27 -13.79 -3.07
N SER A 59 1.66 -14.16 -1.88
CA SER A 59 1.34 -13.47 -0.64
C SER A 59 2.60 -13.33 0.21
N LEU A 60 2.96 -12.08 0.54
CA LEU A 60 4.05 -11.77 1.44
C LEU A 60 3.48 -11.27 2.75
N LYS A 61 3.88 -11.90 3.86
CA LYS A 61 3.47 -11.50 5.20
C LYS A 61 4.68 -11.09 6.03
N GLY A 62 4.59 -9.95 6.69
CA GLY A 62 5.66 -9.43 7.56
C GLY A 62 5.16 -8.38 8.53
N THR A 63 5.98 -8.08 9.55
CA THR A 63 5.68 -7.05 10.55
C THR A 63 6.59 -5.86 10.32
N THR A 64 6.01 -4.75 9.85
CA THR A 64 6.76 -3.54 9.49
C THR A 64 6.01 -2.28 9.93
N THR A 65 6.65 -1.12 9.75
CA THR A 65 6.03 0.20 9.93
C THR A 65 5.21 0.61 8.70
N ALA A 66 4.28 1.53 8.85
CA ALA A 66 3.61 2.15 7.70
C ALA A 66 4.61 2.91 6.80
N GLN A 67 5.61 3.56 7.40
CA GLN A 67 6.68 4.27 6.69
C GLN A 67 7.46 3.37 5.74
N TYR A 68 7.73 2.12 6.13
CA TYR A 68 8.37 1.15 5.24
C TYR A 68 7.61 1.02 3.91
N TRP A 69 6.28 0.84 3.97
CA TRP A 69 5.46 0.68 2.77
C TRP A 69 5.39 1.94 1.92
N LEU A 70 5.33 3.12 2.55
CA LEU A 70 5.35 4.41 1.85
C LEU A 70 6.69 4.63 1.14
N ASN A 71 7.81 4.33 1.79
CA ASN A 71 9.14 4.42 1.19
C ASN A 71 9.33 3.40 0.05
N LEU A 72 8.83 2.18 0.24
CA LEU A 72 8.87 1.15 -0.81
C LEU A 72 8.04 1.58 -2.03
N ALA A 73 6.84 2.10 -1.81
CA ALA A 73 5.98 2.61 -2.88
C ALA A 73 6.63 3.79 -3.62
N ALA A 74 7.22 4.74 -2.89
CA ALA A 74 7.95 5.88 -3.45
C ALA A 74 9.11 5.41 -4.36
N LYS A 75 9.88 4.43 -3.89
CA LYS A 75 10.99 3.83 -4.64
C LYS A 75 10.52 3.10 -5.90
N LEU A 76 9.43 2.33 -5.80
CA LEU A 76 8.87 1.59 -6.94
C LEU A 76 8.22 2.50 -7.99
N THR A 77 7.71 3.65 -7.57
CA THR A 77 7.04 4.63 -8.46
C THR A 77 7.96 5.76 -8.90
N GLU A 78 9.25 5.75 -8.47
CA GLU A 78 10.22 6.82 -8.71
C GLU A 78 9.72 8.21 -8.27
N ARG A 79 8.92 8.25 -7.20
CA ARG A 79 8.32 9.48 -6.65
C ARG A 79 8.88 9.78 -5.27
N PRO A 80 8.95 11.06 -4.88
CA PRO A 80 9.35 11.38 -3.51
C PRO A 80 8.34 10.78 -2.51
N PRO A 81 8.80 10.26 -1.37
CA PRO A 81 7.90 9.84 -0.30
C PRO A 81 7.08 11.04 0.19
N PRO A 82 5.92 10.79 0.84
CA PRO A 82 5.19 11.86 1.53
C PRO A 82 6.11 12.61 2.49
N THR A 83 5.84 13.89 2.69
CA THR A 83 6.64 14.75 3.58
C THR A 83 6.73 14.16 4.99
N GLU A 84 7.88 14.25 5.62
CA GLU A 84 8.19 13.67 6.93
C GLU A 84 7.16 14.03 8.01
N GLN A 85 6.58 15.21 7.96
CA GLN A 85 5.57 15.69 8.92
C GLN A 85 4.33 14.79 9.05
N TRP A 86 3.90 14.13 7.96
CA TRP A 86 2.79 13.17 8.02
C TRP A 86 3.23 11.82 8.58
N LEU A 87 4.47 11.45 8.32
CA LEU A 87 5.04 10.20 8.76
C LEU A 87 5.29 10.16 10.26
N ASP A 88 5.68 11.29 10.86
CA ASP A 88 5.90 11.43 12.29
C ASP A 88 4.62 11.20 13.12
N ARG A 89 3.46 11.41 12.51
CA ARG A 89 2.15 11.16 13.14
C ARG A 89 1.70 9.69 13.09
N ILE A 90 2.47 8.82 12.44
CA ILE A 90 2.17 7.39 12.32
C ILE A 90 3.33 6.60 12.90
N SER A 91 3.11 5.93 14.02
CA SER A 91 4.16 5.20 14.73
C SER A 91 3.77 3.77 15.06
N GLY A 92 4.77 2.90 15.24
CA GLY A 92 4.58 1.50 15.59
C GLY A 92 4.72 0.55 14.41
N LYS A 93 4.54 -0.74 14.67
CA LYS A 93 4.61 -1.82 13.68
C LYS A 93 3.32 -2.62 13.69
N SER A 94 2.90 -3.09 12.53
CA SER A 94 1.76 -3.99 12.36
C SER A 94 2.11 -5.14 11.44
N GLN A 95 1.30 -6.18 11.46
CA GLN A 95 1.36 -7.23 10.46
C GLN A 95 0.72 -6.76 9.16
N TRP A 96 1.43 -6.94 8.06
CA TRP A 96 0.99 -6.60 6.71
C TRP A 96 0.97 -7.82 5.82
N THR A 97 0.05 -7.82 4.89
CA THR A 97 -0.01 -8.82 3.82
C THR A 97 -0.02 -8.09 2.47
N LEU A 98 1.02 -8.31 1.67
CA LEU A 98 1.08 -7.87 0.28
C LEU A 98 0.68 -9.04 -0.61
N GLY A 99 -0.42 -8.90 -1.33
CA GLY A 99 -0.85 -9.83 -2.37
C GLY A 99 -0.37 -9.36 -3.75
N VAL A 100 0.09 -10.30 -4.56
CA VAL A 100 0.51 -10.07 -5.95
C VAL A 100 -0.21 -11.08 -6.83
N LYS A 101 -1.04 -10.61 -7.75
CA LYS A 101 -1.70 -11.44 -8.77
C LYS A 101 -1.13 -11.12 -10.13
N LEU A 102 -0.63 -12.13 -10.79
CA LEU A 102 -0.04 -12.08 -12.13
C LEU A 102 -0.96 -12.80 -13.10
N HIS A 103 -1.34 -12.15 -14.18
CA HIS A 103 -2.08 -12.75 -15.28
C HIS A 103 -1.38 -12.41 -16.61
N ASP A 104 -1.43 -13.32 -17.55
CA ASP A 104 -0.73 -13.15 -18.82
C ASP A 104 -1.29 -12.00 -19.67
N LYS A 105 -2.60 -11.76 -19.56
CA LYS A 105 -3.33 -10.77 -20.37
C LYS A 105 -3.79 -9.54 -19.60
N ASP A 106 -3.76 -9.60 -18.27
CA ASP A 106 -4.23 -8.51 -17.42
C ASP A 106 -3.06 -7.85 -16.70
N PRO A 107 -3.16 -6.58 -16.37
CA PRO A 107 -2.18 -5.91 -15.54
C PRO A 107 -2.00 -6.63 -14.21
N THR A 108 -0.76 -6.74 -13.75
CA THR A 108 -0.44 -7.25 -12.42
C THR A 108 -1.20 -6.47 -11.36
N GLN A 109 -1.89 -7.15 -10.47
CA GLN A 109 -2.61 -6.53 -9.37
C GLN A 109 -1.83 -6.67 -8.08
N LEU A 110 -1.66 -5.55 -7.39
CA LEU A 110 -1.08 -5.48 -6.05
C LEU A 110 -2.17 -5.14 -5.04
N SER A 111 -2.14 -5.79 -3.89
CA SER A 111 -3.02 -5.49 -2.77
C SER A 111 -2.24 -5.54 -1.46
N LEU A 112 -2.36 -4.50 -0.64
CA LEU A 112 -1.73 -4.42 0.67
C LEU A 112 -2.82 -4.32 1.72
N THR A 113 -2.78 -5.17 2.74
CA THR A 113 -3.77 -5.18 3.83
C THR A 113 -3.10 -5.27 5.18
N SER A 114 -3.73 -4.68 6.20
CA SER A 114 -3.35 -4.76 7.61
C SER A 114 -4.55 -4.50 8.50
N SER A 115 -4.57 -5.03 9.71
CA SER A 115 -5.51 -4.59 10.76
C SER A 115 -5.02 -3.32 11.46
N LEU A 116 -3.82 -2.85 11.16
CA LEU A 116 -3.11 -1.77 11.85
C LEU A 116 -2.98 -1.98 13.37
N ALA A 117 -3.17 -3.19 13.89
CA ALA A 117 -2.87 -3.50 15.29
C ALA A 117 -1.40 -3.17 15.58
N GLY A 118 -1.12 -2.44 16.65
CA GLY A 118 0.24 -2.01 17.02
C GLY A 118 0.70 -0.67 16.40
N ILE A 119 -0.08 -0.08 15.48
CA ILE A 119 0.17 1.25 14.93
C ILE A 119 -0.66 2.30 15.69
N SER A 120 -0.06 3.43 16.01
CA SER A 120 -0.71 4.66 16.45
C SER A 120 -0.80 5.64 15.30
N VAL A 121 -1.95 6.28 15.15
CA VAL A 121 -2.19 7.34 14.17
C VAL A 121 -2.65 8.59 14.92
N GLU A 122 -1.84 9.64 14.91
CA GLU A 122 -2.08 10.91 15.58
C GLU A 122 -2.61 11.95 14.59
N LEU A 123 -3.77 11.68 14.05
CA LEU A 123 -4.52 12.56 13.13
C LEU A 123 -5.79 13.07 13.83
N PRO A 124 -6.51 14.06 13.24
CA PRO A 124 -7.79 14.53 13.78
C PRO A 124 -8.74 13.39 14.11
N ALA A 125 -9.57 13.59 15.13
CA ALA A 125 -10.30 12.58 15.90
C ALA A 125 -10.86 11.37 15.13
N MET A 126 -11.43 11.59 13.95
CA MET A 126 -12.01 10.50 13.14
C MET A 126 -10.97 9.56 12.50
N PHE A 127 -9.75 10.02 12.30
CA PHE A 127 -8.65 9.21 11.77
C PHE A 127 -7.68 8.75 12.85
N ALA A 128 -7.85 9.27 14.09
CA ALA A 128 -7.02 8.90 15.20
C ALA A 128 -7.19 7.43 15.57
N LYS A 129 -6.07 6.77 15.88
CA LYS A 129 -6.07 5.37 16.25
C LYS A 129 -5.02 5.09 17.31
N SER A 130 -5.41 4.45 18.40
CA SER A 130 -4.47 3.97 19.40
C SER A 130 -3.78 2.67 18.94
N ARG A 131 -2.62 2.37 19.53
CA ARG A 131 -1.90 1.11 19.27
C ARG A 131 -2.69 -0.14 19.63
N ARG A 132 -3.62 -0.04 20.58
CA ARG A 132 -4.41 -1.16 21.09
C ARG A 132 -5.65 -1.43 20.25
N SER A 133 -6.13 -0.46 19.48
CA SER A 133 -7.29 -0.63 18.62
C SER A 133 -6.87 -1.22 17.27
N GLU A 134 -7.82 -1.81 16.58
CA GLU A 134 -7.67 -2.27 15.21
C GLU A 134 -8.50 -1.38 14.28
N SER A 135 -7.98 -1.15 13.08
CA SER A 135 -8.69 -0.49 11.99
C SER A 135 -8.24 -1.15 10.70
N PRO A 136 -9.12 -1.84 9.99
CA PRO A 136 -8.76 -2.47 8.72
C PRO A 136 -8.20 -1.43 7.75
N PHE A 137 -7.08 -1.74 7.15
CA PHE A 137 -6.47 -0.94 6.09
C PHE A 137 -6.34 -1.78 4.84
N SER A 138 -6.66 -1.20 3.71
CA SER A 138 -6.43 -1.79 2.40
C SER A 138 -5.90 -0.77 1.42
N ALA A 139 -4.98 -1.21 0.56
CA ALA A 139 -4.56 -0.47 -0.61
C ALA A 139 -4.48 -1.44 -1.78
N SER A 140 -4.97 -1.07 -2.96
CA SER A 140 -4.86 -1.91 -4.15
C SER A 140 -4.66 -1.08 -5.41
N ILE A 141 -3.87 -1.63 -6.33
CA ILE A 141 -3.58 -1.01 -7.62
C ILE A 141 -3.33 -2.09 -8.67
N ALA A 142 -3.84 -1.86 -9.89
CA ALA A 142 -3.36 -2.59 -11.06
C ALA A 142 -2.12 -1.87 -11.62
N LEU A 143 -1.09 -2.60 -12.01
CA LEU A 143 0.11 -2.01 -12.61
C LEU A 143 -0.16 -1.64 -14.08
N HIS A 144 -0.96 -0.61 -14.25
CA HIS A 144 -1.33 0.00 -15.52
C HIS A 144 -1.24 1.52 -15.38
N PRO A 145 -0.81 2.27 -16.41
CA PRO A 145 -0.58 3.73 -16.32
C PRO A 145 -1.76 4.54 -15.77
N ASP A 146 -2.98 4.16 -16.12
CA ASP A 146 -4.20 4.90 -15.75
C ASP A 146 -4.95 4.27 -14.57
N ALA A 147 -4.40 3.22 -13.95
CA ALA A 147 -5.09 2.55 -12.86
C ALA A 147 -5.04 3.40 -11.59
N PRO A 148 -6.19 3.66 -10.94
CA PRO A 148 -6.20 4.38 -9.69
C PRO A 148 -5.73 3.49 -8.55
N LEU A 149 -5.02 4.11 -7.59
CA LEU A 149 -4.78 3.52 -6.29
C LEU A 149 -6.08 3.59 -5.48
N GLN A 150 -6.60 2.43 -5.08
CA GLN A 150 -7.75 2.33 -4.19
C GLN A 150 -7.27 2.21 -2.75
N LEU A 151 -7.86 2.97 -1.85
CA LEU A 151 -7.54 2.95 -0.42
C LEU A 151 -8.79 2.72 0.41
N GLY A 152 -8.64 1.98 1.51
CA GLY A 152 -9.63 1.82 2.55
C GLY A 152 -8.99 1.98 3.93
N TYR A 153 -9.66 2.71 4.83
CA TYR A 153 -9.24 2.89 6.21
C TYR A 153 -10.44 2.78 7.17
N GLY A 154 -10.40 1.82 8.06
CA GLY A 154 -11.55 1.47 8.86
C GLY A 154 -12.73 1.02 7.98
N GLU A 155 -13.92 1.14 8.51
CA GLU A 155 -15.15 0.89 7.76
C GLU A 155 -15.72 2.16 7.13
N PHE A 156 -15.14 3.31 7.47
CA PHE A 156 -15.73 4.62 7.22
C PHE A 156 -15.01 5.46 6.15
N ALA A 157 -13.80 5.13 5.73
CA ALA A 157 -13.09 5.92 4.73
C ALA A 157 -12.63 5.06 3.56
N ARG A 158 -12.99 5.50 2.36
CA ARG A 158 -12.52 4.91 1.09
C ARG A 158 -12.11 6.01 0.14
N ALA A 159 -11.06 5.77 -0.63
CA ALA A 159 -10.57 6.74 -1.60
C ALA A 159 -10.05 6.06 -2.86
N ALA A 160 -10.13 6.78 -3.96
CA ALA A 160 -9.44 6.47 -5.20
C ALA A 160 -8.52 7.64 -5.56
N ILE A 161 -7.27 7.33 -5.89
CA ILE A 161 -6.25 8.31 -6.23
C ILE A 161 -5.77 8.03 -7.64
N ALA A 162 -5.99 8.99 -8.55
CA ALA A 162 -5.37 8.95 -9.87
C ALA A 162 -3.92 9.41 -9.74
N LEU A 163 -3.01 8.48 -9.99
CA LEU A 163 -1.58 8.76 -9.95
C LEU A 163 -1.18 9.41 -11.30
N PRO A 164 -0.64 10.65 -11.29
CA PRO A 164 -0.24 11.28 -12.52
C PRO A 164 0.95 10.53 -13.16
N SER A 165 0.98 10.47 -14.47
CA SER A 165 2.07 9.85 -15.23
C SER A 165 3.34 10.70 -15.28
N THR A 166 3.24 12.00 -14.96
CA THR A 166 4.36 12.95 -14.93
C THR A 166 4.43 13.65 -13.58
N ALA A 167 5.63 14.10 -13.18
CA ALA A 167 5.84 14.81 -11.92
C ALA A 167 5.11 16.17 -11.84
N GLU A 168 4.81 16.78 -12.98
CA GLU A 168 4.13 18.09 -13.07
C GLU A 168 2.60 17.99 -12.98
N ALA A 169 2.04 16.82 -13.24
CA ALA A 169 0.59 16.63 -13.20
C ALA A 169 0.08 16.47 -11.77
N VAL A 170 -1.02 17.13 -11.46
CA VAL A 170 -1.66 17.06 -10.15
C VAL A 170 -2.47 15.77 -10.02
N ALA A 171 -2.27 15.04 -8.94
CA ALA A 171 -3.05 13.85 -8.64
C ALA A 171 -4.56 14.19 -8.52
N GLY A 172 -5.40 13.29 -8.99
CA GLY A 172 -6.83 13.33 -8.70
C GLY A 172 -7.13 12.53 -7.45
N ILE A 173 -7.96 13.06 -6.55
CA ILE A 173 -8.39 12.35 -5.34
C ILE A 173 -9.91 12.35 -5.27
N SER A 174 -10.49 11.18 -5.12
CA SER A 174 -11.90 11.02 -4.85
C SER A 174 -12.07 10.17 -3.60
N ALA A 175 -12.77 10.68 -2.60
CA ALA A 175 -12.93 10.01 -1.32
C ALA A 175 -14.38 10.07 -0.81
N VAL A 176 -14.75 9.06 -0.03
CA VAL A 176 -16.01 9.00 0.71
C VAL A 176 -15.70 8.74 2.19
N LEU A 177 -16.37 9.49 3.05
CA LEU A 177 -16.35 9.31 4.50
C LEU A 177 -17.74 8.87 4.95
N GLY A 178 -17.82 7.69 5.56
CA GLY A 178 -19.07 7.02 5.90
C GLY A 178 -19.58 6.15 4.75
N ASP A 179 -20.90 5.95 4.75
CA ASP A 179 -21.58 5.13 3.76
C ASP A 179 -21.68 5.82 2.39
N GLY A 180 -21.73 5.03 1.34
CA GLY A 180 -21.90 5.49 -0.03
C GLY A 180 -20.77 5.08 -0.96
N ASP A 181 -20.88 5.45 -2.22
CA ASP A 181 -19.89 5.15 -3.23
C ASP A 181 -18.84 6.26 -3.34
N VAL A 182 -17.61 5.86 -3.63
CA VAL A 182 -16.54 6.81 -3.96
C VAL A 182 -16.95 7.60 -5.20
N PRO A 183 -16.96 8.94 -5.16
CA PRO A 183 -17.34 9.75 -6.30
C PRO A 183 -16.46 9.46 -7.53
N PRO A 184 -16.92 9.76 -8.76
CA PRO A 184 -16.11 9.59 -9.96
C PRO A 184 -14.77 10.31 -9.84
N LEU A 185 -13.70 9.60 -10.16
CA LEU A 185 -12.34 10.11 -10.10
C LEU A 185 -12.05 10.98 -11.33
N ALA A 186 -11.37 12.11 -11.15
CA ALA A 186 -10.92 12.99 -12.23
C ALA A 186 -9.52 13.51 -11.91
N MET A 187 -8.63 13.50 -12.89
CA MET A 187 -7.29 14.07 -12.76
C MET A 187 -7.34 15.55 -12.37
N GLY A 188 -6.39 15.95 -11.52
CA GLY A 188 -6.27 17.34 -11.07
C GLY A 188 -7.43 17.85 -10.20
N ARG A 189 -8.33 16.99 -9.77
CA ARG A 189 -9.47 17.36 -8.93
C ARG A 189 -9.51 16.56 -7.65
N TRP A 190 -9.80 17.27 -6.56
CA TRP A 190 -10.06 16.66 -5.25
C TRP A 190 -11.56 16.72 -4.98
N ARG A 191 -12.14 15.58 -4.71
CA ARG A 191 -13.56 15.45 -4.40
C ARG A 191 -13.72 14.57 -3.17
N ILE A 192 -14.22 15.14 -2.09
CA ILE A 192 -14.49 14.43 -0.85
C ILE A 192 -15.99 14.55 -0.59
N LYS A 193 -16.66 13.41 -0.40
CA LYS A 193 -18.08 13.31 -0.07
C LYS A 193 -18.21 12.58 1.26
N GLY A 194 -19.20 12.92 2.06
CA GLY A 194 -19.53 12.18 3.27
C GLY A 194 -20.06 13.05 4.37
N TYR A 195 -20.37 12.40 5.49
CA TYR A 195 -20.83 13.03 6.72
C TYR A 195 -19.77 12.85 7.81
N VAL A 196 -19.33 13.97 8.37
CA VAL A 196 -18.42 14.00 9.51
C VAL A 196 -19.24 14.49 10.72
N PRO A 197 -19.54 13.65 11.72
CA PRO A 197 -20.41 14.02 12.82
C PRO A 197 -19.90 15.21 13.64
N ARG A 198 -18.59 15.39 13.69
CA ARG A 198 -17.93 16.50 14.34
C ARG A 198 -16.61 16.80 13.62
N PHE A 199 -16.51 17.98 13.07
CA PHE A 199 -15.30 18.46 12.44
C PHE A 199 -14.83 19.72 13.20
N ASP A 200 -13.72 19.61 13.91
CA ASP A 200 -13.11 20.76 14.59
C ASP A 200 -12.08 21.39 13.63
N VAL A 201 -12.45 22.55 13.11
CA VAL A 201 -11.60 23.30 12.17
C VAL A 201 -10.30 23.74 12.82
N SER A 202 -10.27 23.90 14.15
CA SER A 202 -9.07 24.27 14.89
C SER A 202 -7.99 23.18 14.84
N GLU A 203 -8.39 21.92 14.74
CA GLU A 203 -7.46 20.79 14.58
C GLU A 203 -6.76 20.79 13.21
N LEU A 204 -7.36 21.38 12.17
CA LEU A 204 -6.71 21.56 10.87
C LEU A 204 -5.66 22.67 10.88
N HIS A 205 -5.88 23.73 11.68
CA HIS A 205 -4.93 24.83 11.79
C HIS A 205 -3.63 24.39 12.46
N SER A 206 -3.67 23.45 13.39
CA SER A 206 -2.47 22.89 14.03
C SER A 206 -1.58 22.11 13.05
N VAL A 207 -2.14 21.64 11.95
CA VAL A 207 -1.39 20.97 10.88
C VAL A 207 -0.70 21.98 9.94
N HIS A 208 -1.18 23.23 9.90
CA HIS A 208 -0.69 24.25 8.96
C HIS A 208 0.18 25.34 9.61
N SER A 209 0.02 25.56 10.92
CA SER A 209 0.73 26.63 11.63
C SER A 209 2.22 26.34 11.86
N ASP A 210 2.67 25.10 11.76
CA ASP A 210 4.10 24.77 11.81
C ASP A 210 4.88 25.17 10.54
N GLN A 211 4.20 25.66 9.50
CA GLN A 211 4.86 26.11 8.26
C GLN A 211 5.21 27.61 8.22
N LEU A 212 4.79 28.40 9.20
CA LEU A 212 5.01 29.87 9.22
C LEU A 212 5.89 30.37 10.37
N GLY A 213 6.59 29.47 11.03
CA GLY A 213 7.55 29.80 12.09
C GLY A 213 8.97 29.99 11.59
N THR A 214 9.32 31.25 11.21
CA THR A 214 10.65 31.83 10.98
C THR A 214 11.47 31.34 9.81
#